data_ca4a87e81aa0ffdb3b71c57247717044
#
_entry.id   ca4a87e81aa0ffdb3b71c57247717044
#
_cell.length_a   1.000
_cell.length_b   1.000
_cell.length_c   1.000
_cell.angle_alpha   90.00
_cell.angle_beta   90.00
_cell.angle_gamma   90.00
#
_symmetry.space_group_name_H-M   'P 1'
#
loop_
_entity.id
_entity.type
_entity.pdbx_description
1 polymer ?
#
loop_
_entity_poly.entity_id
_entity_poly.type
_entity_poly.pdbx_seq_one_letter_code
_entity_poly.pdbx_strand_id
1 'polypeptide(L)'
;MATIKDIAKRSGVSAATVSRILNGHPTVNPDLRDRVLQVARELNYQPNAVARSLVSSRSRLLGVVIPDIVNPFFPDVVRAVEDVAAQHGYGVLLSNTDWNLYREKESLGILRSRQVDG
;
A
#
# COMPACT_ATOMS: atom_id res chain seq x y z
N MET A 1 -4.67 9.33 16.61
CA MET A 1 -4.89 8.68 15.30
C MET A 1 -6.04 7.69 15.43
N ALA A 2 -7.01 7.77 14.54
CA ALA A 2 -8.17 6.89 14.56
C ALA A 2 -7.78 5.44 14.27
N THR A 3 -8.41 4.52 15.00
CA THR A 3 -8.17 3.07 14.86
C THR A 3 -9.45 2.35 14.45
N ILE A 4 -9.32 1.08 14.05
CA ILE A 4 -10.48 0.22 13.78
C ILE A 4 -11.40 0.13 15.00
N LYS A 5 -10.85 0.13 16.20
CA LYS A 5 -11.63 0.12 17.44
C LYS A 5 -12.48 1.38 17.60
N ASP A 6 -11.94 2.53 17.22
CA ASP A 6 -12.68 3.80 17.26
C ASP A 6 -13.87 3.77 16.29
N ILE A 7 -13.65 3.25 15.09
CA ILE A 7 -14.71 3.08 14.09
C ILE A 7 -15.79 2.11 14.60
N ALA A 8 -15.37 0.99 15.17
CA ALA A 8 -16.27 -0.02 15.72
C ALA A 8 -17.16 0.55 16.82
N LYS A 9 -16.56 1.26 17.76
CA LYS A 9 -17.28 1.89 18.88
C LYS A 9 -18.30 2.90 18.38
N ARG A 10 -17.92 3.76 17.43
CA ARG A 10 -18.78 4.81 16.91
C ARG A 10 -19.88 4.28 15.98
N SER A 11 -19.60 3.16 15.29
CA SER A 11 -20.57 2.52 14.38
C SER A 11 -21.49 1.53 15.09
N GLY A 12 -21.19 1.15 16.33
CA GLY A 12 -21.96 0.16 17.08
C GLY A 12 -21.81 -1.27 16.56
N VAL A 13 -20.66 -1.61 16.00
CA VAL A 13 -20.34 -2.95 15.48
C VAL A 13 -19.01 -3.44 16.02
N SER A 14 -18.71 -4.73 15.81
CA SER A 14 -17.44 -5.30 16.25
C SER A 14 -16.27 -4.83 15.37
N ALA A 15 -15.05 -4.87 15.93
CA ALA A 15 -13.85 -4.57 15.17
C ALA A 15 -13.67 -5.54 14.00
N ALA A 16 -14.05 -6.81 14.15
CA ALA A 16 -14.01 -7.79 13.06
C ALA A 16 -14.92 -7.40 11.90
N THR A 17 -16.12 -6.89 12.19
CA THR A 17 -17.05 -6.40 11.17
C THR A 17 -16.47 -5.19 10.43
N VAL A 18 -15.88 -4.24 11.15
CA VAL A 18 -15.21 -3.07 10.53
C VAL A 18 -14.09 -3.54 9.60
N SER A 19 -13.26 -4.47 10.05
CA SER A 19 -12.16 -5.01 9.24
C SER A 19 -12.67 -5.65 7.94
N ARG A 20 -13.73 -6.44 8.00
CA ARG A 20 -14.34 -7.05 6.81
C ARG A 20 -14.84 -5.98 5.83
N ILE A 21 -15.51 -4.96 6.32
CA ILE A 21 -16.03 -3.87 5.49
C ILE A 21 -14.89 -3.12 4.81
N LEU A 22 -13.84 -2.78 5.55
CA LEU A 22 -12.69 -2.03 5.00
C LEU A 22 -11.90 -2.86 3.98
N ASN A 23 -11.94 -4.18 4.09
CA ASN A 23 -11.30 -5.10 3.14
C ASN A 23 -12.21 -5.50 1.96
N GLY A 24 -13.39 -4.90 1.84
CA GLY A 24 -14.28 -5.13 0.71
C GLY A 24 -14.99 -6.47 0.71
N HIS A 25 -15.22 -7.08 1.87
CA HIS A 25 -15.90 -8.37 1.97
C HIS A 25 -17.36 -8.27 1.48
N PRO A 26 -17.80 -9.12 0.53
CA PRO A 26 -19.12 -8.96 -0.11
C PRO A 26 -20.31 -9.37 0.74
N THR A 27 -20.10 -10.04 1.87
CA THR A 27 -21.17 -10.61 2.70
C THR A 27 -21.78 -9.63 3.71
N VAL A 28 -21.35 -8.37 3.69
CA VAL A 28 -21.82 -7.37 4.66
C VAL A 28 -23.02 -6.61 4.12
N ASN A 29 -24.00 -6.32 5.02
CA ASN A 29 -25.17 -5.51 4.70
C ASN A 29 -24.74 -4.15 4.12
N PRO A 30 -25.29 -3.72 2.94
CA PRO A 30 -24.91 -2.47 2.31
C PRO A 30 -25.12 -1.22 3.18
N ASP A 31 -26.20 -1.16 3.95
CA ASP A 31 -26.48 -0.02 4.83
C ASP A 31 -25.44 0.08 5.95
N LEU A 32 -25.06 -1.05 6.51
CA LEU A 32 -24.02 -1.10 7.53
C LEU A 32 -22.65 -0.71 6.94
N ARG A 33 -22.35 -1.18 5.74
CA ARG A 33 -21.13 -0.81 5.02
C ARG A 33 -21.04 0.69 4.86
N ASP A 34 -22.09 1.33 4.35
CA ASP A 34 -22.11 2.75 4.10
C ASP A 34 -21.90 3.56 5.38
N ARG A 35 -22.54 3.13 6.47
CA ARG A 35 -22.37 3.76 7.78
C ARG A 35 -20.95 3.68 8.30
N VAL A 36 -20.34 2.48 8.23
CA VAL A 36 -18.96 2.27 8.69
C VAL A 36 -17.97 3.06 7.83
N LEU A 37 -18.13 3.06 6.51
CA LEU A 37 -17.28 3.84 5.62
C LEU A 37 -17.40 5.33 5.88
N GLN A 38 -18.60 5.83 6.18
CA GLN A 38 -18.79 7.23 6.52
C GLN A 38 -18.09 7.58 7.84
N VAL A 39 -18.22 6.76 8.86
CA VAL A 39 -17.53 6.97 10.15
C VAL A 39 -16.02 6.97 9.94
N ALA A 40 -15.50 6.06 9.11
CA ALA A 40 -14.07 6.02 8.80
C ALA A 40 -13.59 7.33 8.14
N ARG A 41 -14.38 7.89 7.24
CA ARG A 41 -14.07 9.19 6.61
C ARG A 41 -14.12 10.33 7.62
N GLU A 42 -15.15 10.38 8.47
CA GLU A 42 -15.29 11.40 9.50
C GLU A 42 -14.14 11.40 10.50
N LEU A 43 -13.65 10.22 10.86
CA LEU A 43 -12.51 10.05 11.75
C LEU A 43 -11.17 10.19 11.04
N ASN A 44 -11.19 10.42 9.72
CA ASN A 44 -9.97 10.50 8.90
C ASN A 44 -9.06 9.28 9.08
N TYR A 45 -9.66 8.09 9.09
CA TYR A 45 -8.94 6.83 9.29
C TYR A 45 -8.02 6.53 8.12
N GLN A 46 -6.75 6.22 8.42
CA GLN A 46 -5.77 5.78 7.45
C GLN A 46 -5.46 4.30 7.70
N PRO A 47 -5.64 3.41 6.71
CA PRO A 47 -5.29 2.01 6.85
C PRO A 47 -3.80 1.84 7.16
N ASN A 48 -3.47 0.96 8.10
CA ASN A 48 -2.07 0.63 8.36
C ASN A 48 -1.60 -0.40 7.34
N ALA A 49 -0.86 0.07 6.32
CA ALA A 49 -0.36 -0.79 5.24
C ALA A 49 0.60 -1.85 5.75
N VAL A 50 1.41 -1.54 6.79
CA VAL A 50 2.34 -2.50 7.38
C VAL A 50 1.60 -3.64 8.07
N ALA A 51 0.59 -3.32 8.89
CA ALA A 51 -0.22 -4.33 9.55
C ALA A 51 -0.99 -5.19 8.53
N ARG A 52 -1.51 -4.57 7.48
CA ARG A 52 -2.20 -5.30 6.39
C ARG A 52 -1.25 -6.25 5.68
N SER A 53 -0.01 -5.85 5.42
CA SER A 53 0.99 -6.70 4.76
C SER A 53 1.36 -7.92 5.59
N LEU A 54 1.36 -7.81 6.91
CA LEU A 54 1.61 -8.95 7.82
C LEU A 54 0.52 -10.02 7.71
N VAL A 55 -0.73 -9.61 7.51
CA VAL A 55 -1.87 -10.53 7.37
C VAL A 55 -1.92 -11.15 5.97
N SER A 56 -1.76 -10.34 4.93
CA SER A 56 -1.89 -10.79 3.53
C SER A 56 -0.62 -11.41 2.97
N SER A 57 0.53 -11.24 3.61
CA SER A 57 1.87 -11.58 3.12
C SER A 57 2.24 -10.83 1.82
N ARG A 58 1.60 -9.69 1.57
CA ARG A 58 1.83 -8.83 0.40
C ARG A 58 1.95 -7.39 0.84
N SER A 59 3.03 -6.74 0.41
CA SER A 59 3.23 -5.31 0.68
C SER A 59 2.52 -4.40 -0.32
N ARG A 60 2.18 -4.93 -1.49
CA ARG A 60 1.67 -4.19 -2.65
C ARG A 60 2.62 -3.08 -3.10
N LEU A 61 3.91 -3.37 -2.97
CA LEU A 61 5.00 -2.51 -3.41
C LEU A 61 5.88 -3.25 -4.41
N LEU A 62 6.28 -2.55 -5.45
CA LEU A 62 7.29 -2.99 -6.41
C LEU A 62 8.54 -2.13 -6.25
N GLY A 63 9.71 -2.76 -6.34
CA GLY A 63 10.97 -2.03 -6.38
C GLY A 63 11.43 -1.87 -7.82
N VAL A 64 11.82 -0.67 -8.19
CA VAL A 64 12.43 -0.39 -9.49
C VAL A 64 13.81 0.20 -9.26
N VAL A 65 14.83 -0.47 -9.77
CA VAL A 65 16.22 -0.05 -9.63
C VAL A 65 16.71 0.38 -11.01
N ILE A 66 17.16 1.63 -11.12
CA ILE A 66 17.66 2.18 -12.37
C ILE A 66 19.07 2.75 -12.17
N PRO A 67 19.89 2.77 -13.22
CA PRO A 67 21.25 3.26 -13.08
C PRO A 67 21.39 4.77 -13.19
N ASP A 68 20.47 5.47 -13.87
CA ASP A 68 20.64 6.90 -14.15
C ASP A 68 19.28 7.59 -14.35
N ILE A 69 18.82 8.28 -13.30
CA ILE A 69 17.56 9.01 -13.30
C ILE A 69 17.56 10.22 -14.23
N VAL A 70 18.76 10.72 -14.58
CA VAL A 70 18.92 11.91 -15.44
C VAL A 70 18.79 11.53 -16.92
N ASN A 71 19.11 10.28 -17.29
CA ASN A 71 18.94 9.82 -18.66
C ASN A 71 17.44 9.65 -18.97
N PRO A 72 16.88 10.34 -19.98
CA PRO A 72 15.43 10.34 -20.25
C PRO A 72 14.84 8.95 -20.54
N PHE A 73 15.64 7.97 -20.94
CA PHE A 73 15.17 6.62 -21.17
C PHE A 73 14.58 5.98 -19.91
N PHE A 74 15.26 6.13 -18.78
CA PHE A 74 14.84 5.44 -17.54
C PHE A 74 13.57 6.03 -16.91
N PRO A 75 13.39 7.36 -16.80
CA PRO A 75 12.14 7.93 -16.33
C PRO A 75 10.91 7.48 -17.12
N ASP A 76 11.03 7.34 -18.42
CA ASP A 76 9.92 6.84 -19.27
C ASP A 76 9.57 5.40 -18.93
N VAL A 77 10.56 4.56 -18.69
CA VAL A 77 10.34 3.15 -18.27
C VAL A 77 9.67 3.11 -16.91
N VAL A 78 10.15 3.91 -15.95
CA VAL A 78 9.57 3.96 -14.59
C VAL A 78 8.13 4.41 -14.64
N ARG A 79 7.81 5.43 -15.43
CA ARG A 79 6.44 5.92 -15.60
C ARG A 79 5.51 4.83 -16.12
N ALA A 80 5.95 4.07 -17.12
CA ALA A 80 5.17 2.95 -17.64
C ALA A 80 4.91 1.88 -16.58
N VAL A 81 5.92 1.56 -15.76
CA VAL A 81 5.78 0.63 -14.65
C VAL A 81 4.80 1.16 -13.61
N GLU A 82 4.90 2.43 -13.23
CA GLU A 82 4.00 3.05 -12.26
C GLU A 82 2.55 3.05 -12.76
N ASP A 83 2.31 3.36 -14.02
CA ASP A 83 0.97 3.40 -14.60
C ASP A 83 0.30 2.02 -14.52
N VAL A 84 1.00 0.96 -14.87
CA VAL A 84 0.49 -0.41 -14.78
C VAL A 84 0.33 -0.85 -13.34
N ALA A 85 1.30 -0.55 -12.50
CA ALA A 85 1.25 -0.88 -11.07
C ALA A 85 0.03 -0.24 -10.40
N ALA A 86 -0.24 1.02 -10.69
CA ALA A 86 -1.39 1.74 -10.14
C ALA A 86 -2.72 1.10 -10.51
N GLN A 87 -2.85 0.58 -11.75
CA GLN A 87 -4.05 -0.13 -12.19
C GLN A 87 -4.32 -1.39 -11.37
N HIS A 88 -3.29 -1.96 -10.76
CA HIS A 88 -3.38 -3.18 -9.96
C HIS A 88 -3.26 -2.92 -8.45
N GLY A 89 -3.31 -1.66 -8.03
CA GLY A 89 -3.23 -1.29 -6.62
C GLY A 89 -1.83 -1.39 -6.01
N TYR A 90 -0.79 -1.30 -6.85
CA TYR A 90 0.61 -1.36 -6.40
C TYR A 90 1.27 0.02 -6.41
N GLY A 91 2.10 0.27 -5.40
CA GLY A 91 3.01 1.40 -5.37
C GLY A 91 4.40 1.02 -5.88
N VAL A 92 5.20 2.00 -6.25
CA VAL A 92 6.56 1.79 -6.74
C VAL A 92 7.55 2.53 -5.86
N LEU A 93 8.59 1.82 -5.43
CA LEU A 93 9.76 2.39 -4.77
C LEU A 93 10.90 2.43 -5.77
N LEU A 94 11.42 3.63 -6.02
CA LEU A 94 12.47 3.85 -7.00
C LEU A 94 13.82 4.01 -6.32
N SER A 95 14.85 3.35 -6.84
CA SER A 95 16.24 3.54 -6.45
C SER A 95 17.09 3.86 -7.66
N ASN A 96 17.90 4.92 -7.54
CA ASN A 96 18.87 5.28 -8.56
C ASN A 96 20.29 4.93 -8.10
N THR A 97 21.02 4.18 -8.89
CA THR A 97 22.31 3.61 -8.48
C THR A 97 23.53 4.33 -9.03
N ASP A 98 23.37 5.25 -10.00
CA ASP A 98 24.46 5.98 -10.66
C ASP A 98 25.56 5.06 -11.22
N TRP A 99 25.18 3.91 -11.76
CA TRP A 99 26.12 2.89 -12.27
C TRP A 99 27.08 2.36 -11.21
N ASN A 100 26.75 2.52 -9.94
CA ASN A 100 27.60 2.10 -8.82
C ASN A 100 27.09 0.79 -8.23
N LEU A 101 27.91 -0.25 -8.33
CA LEU A 101 27.53 -1.59 -7.86
C LEU A 101 27.28 -1.65 -6.34
N TYR A 102 28.01 -0.87 -5.57
CA TYR A 102 27.79 -0.80 -4.13
C TYR A 102 26.41 -0.23 -3.80
N ARG A 103 26.03 0.86 -4.48
CA ARG A 103 24.68 1.46 -4.33
C ARG A 103 23.59 0.51 -4.78
N GLU A 104 23.82 -0.28 -5.82
CA GLU A 104 22.88 -1.29 -6.29
C GLU A 104 22.59 -2.32 -5.21
N LYS A 105 23.65 -2.89 -4.62
CA LYS A 105 23.51 -3.86 -3.53
C LYS A 105 22.82 -3.30 -2.33
N GLU A 106 23.15 -2.07 -1.94
CA GLU A 106 22.52 -1.37 -0.83
C GLU A 106 21.02 -1.14 -1.09
N SER A 107 20.67 -0.70 -2.29
CA SER A 107 19.29 -0.50 -2.72
C SER A 107 18.48 -1.79 -2.67
N LEU A 108 19.04 -2.89 -3.16
CA LEU A 108 18.39 -4.20 -3.10
C LEU A 108 18.13 -4.63 -1.65
N GLY A 109 19.08 -4.37 -0.76
CA GLY A 109 18.92 -4.64 0.67
C GLY A 109 17.78 -3.83 1.29
N ILE A 110 17.67 -2.55 0.94
CA ILE A 110 16.61 -1.67 1.41
C ILE A 110 15.24 -2.16 0.91
N LEU A 111 15.13 -2.43 -0.40
CA LEU A 111 13.88 -2.92 -0.99
C LEU A 111 13.45 -4.25 -0.38
N ARG A 112 14.41 -5.15 -0.12
CA ARG A 112 14.13 -6.42 0.55
C ARG A 112 13.63 -6.20 1.98
N SER A 113 14.22 -5.27 2.73
CA SER A 113 13.77 -4.94 4.08
C SER A 113 12.38 -4.33 4.11
N ARG A 114 11.98 -3.66 3.04
CA ARG A 114 10.61 -3.12 2.86
C ARG A 114 9.64 -4.16 2.34
N GLN A 115 10.10 -5.40 2.11
CA GLN A 115 9.28 -6.53 1.70
C GLN A 115 8.51 -6.29 0.40
N VAL A 116 9.17 -5.67 -0.59
CA VAL A 116 8.55 -5.52 -1.91
C VAL A 116 8.14 -6.87 -2.47
N ASP A 117 7.03 -6.90 -3.20
CA ASP A 117 6.51 -8.14 -3.80
C ASP A 117 7.30 -8.56 -5.04
N GLY A 118 7.97 -7.58 -5.67
CA GLY A 118 8.80 -7.82 -6.83
C GLY A 118 9.71 -6.66 -7.14
#